data_d73d312bb50879acf7b9aabeaa2fd4d5
#
_entry.id   d73d312bb50879acf7b9aabeaa2fd4d5
#
_cell.length_a   1.000
_cell.length_b   1.000
_cell.length_c   1.000
_cell.angle_alpha   90.00
_cell.angle_beta   90.00
_cell.angle_gamma   90.00
#
_symmetry.space_group_name_H-M   'P 1'
#
loop_
_entity.id
_entity.type
_entity.pdbx_description
1 polymer ?
#
loop_
_entity_poly.entity_id
_entity_poly.type
_entity_poly.pdbx_seq_one_letter_code
_entity_poly.pdbx_strand_id
1 'polypeptide(L)'
;MVTIPKILLILFSLIIGANAYGNEWQNIIRKADGQKVYFNAWGGSGIINDYISWAADQVKNRYGITVKHVKVTDIGDVISRLLAEKSANRTQAGSVDLMWINGENFKAMKENSLLFGPFTQKLPNYQLIDTENKPTVLSDFTTKVDHMEAPWGMAQLIFIYDSNKINYHPKSMQELLSFAQENPGKVTYPAPPSFYGTTFIKQVMLEVAVSKDPLYLPVKVSEFAKTTRPLWKFLDKLHPFMWRKGKAFTSGAPEMKQLLNDGEIFISLSFNPNDASNAIANGELPETVRTYIHREGTIGNTHFVAIPFNSSAKEGAMVFANFLLSPEAQLRKSIPRIWGDPTVLNVNKLSAKDKSAFARLPLGVATLTAAELNKVILEPDASWVAALEKEWQRRYQK
;
A
#
# COMPACT_ATOMS: atom_id res chain seq x y z
N MET A 1 -21.55 -57.58 -8.66
CA MET A 1 -20.92 -56.30 -9.03
C MET A 1 -21.38 -55.25 -8.03
N VAL A 2 -20.54 -54.90 -7.08
CA VAL A 2 -20.89 -53.91 -6.02
C VAL A 2 -20.49 -52.54 -6.58
N THR A 3 -21.47 -51.73 -6.87
CA THR A 3 -21.26 -50.32 -7.26
C THR A 3 -20.88 -49.49 -6.02
N ILE A 4 -19.58 -49.14 -5.90
CA ILE A 4 -19.12 -48.19 -4.90
C ILE A 4 -19.68 -46.81 -5.26
N PRO A 5 -20.39 -46.14 -4.36
CA PRO A 5 -21.03 -44.85 -4.68
C PRO A 5 -19.96 -43.77 -4.94
N LYS A 6 -20.12 -43.01 -6.01
CA LYS A 6 -19.24 -41.90 -6.44
C LYS A 6 -18.97 -40.86 -5.33
N ILE A 7 -19.82 -40.77 -4.31
CA ILE A 7 -19.68 -39.90 -3.16
C ILE A 7 -18.46 -40.27 -2.27
N LEU A 8 -18.14 -41.56 -2.17
CA LEU A 8 -17.00 -42.00 -1.36
C LEU A 8 -15.64 -41.64 -2.00
N LEU A 9 -15.56 -41.57 -3.31
CA LEU A 9 -14.35 -41.19 -4.04
C LEU A 9 -14.05 -39.67 -3.91
N ILE A 10 -15.08 -38.83 -3.84
CA ILE A 10 -14.91 -37.37 -3.69
C ILE A 10 -14.44 -37.02 -2.26
N LEU A 11 -14.98 -37.69 -1.24
CA LEU A 11 -14.52 -37.51 0.14
C LEU A 11 -13.07 -37.97 0.36
N PHE A 12 -12.66 -39.04 -0.30
CA PHE A 12 -11.29 -39.57 -0.19
C PHE A 12 -10.24 -38.66 -0.87
N SER A 13 -10.59 -38.06 -2.03
CA SER A 13 -9.74 -37.09 -2.72
C SER A 13 -9.57 -35.76 -1.93
N LEU A 14 -10.60 -35.31 -1.22
CA LEU A 14 -10.52 -34.12 -0.36
C LEU A 14 -9.63 -34.34 0.87
N ILE A 15 -9.66 -35.53 1.48
CA ILE A 15 -8.85 -35.88 2.64
C ILE A 15 -7.36 -36.03 2.25
N ILE A 16 -7.06 -36.60 1.09
CA ILE A 16 -5.69 -36.74 0.59
C ILE A 16 -5.09 -35.36 0.26
N GLY A 17 -5.88 -34.47 -0.36
CA GLY A 17 -5.45 -33.11 -0.68
C GLY A 17 -5.14 -32.27 0.55
N ALA A 18 -5.97 -32.32 1.58
CA ALA A 18 -5.77 -31.59 2.83
C ALA A 18 -4.53 -32.06 3.59
N ASN A 19 -4.27 -33.38 3.62
CA ASN A 19 -3.07 -33.94 4.25
C ASN A 19 -1.79 -33.59 3.47
N ALA A 20 -1.81 -33.57 2.15
CA ALA A 20 -0.66 -33.20 1.34
C ALA A 20 -0.28 -31.73 1.52
N TYR A 21 -1.26 -30.83 1.55
CA TYR A 21 -1.07 -29.39 1.78
C TYR A 21 -0.52 -29.11 3.18
N GLY A 22 -1.09 -29.76 4.21
CA GLY A 22 -0.59 -29.66 5.59
C GLY A 22 0.86 -30.12 5.72
N ASN A 23 1.25 -31.19 5.02
CA ASN A 23 2.61 -31.70 5.01
C ASN A 23 3.61 -30.77 4.32
N GLU A 24 3.21 -30.10 3.21
CA GLU A 24 4.06 -29.13 2.52
C GLU A 24 4.36 -27.92 3.40
N TRP A 25 3.34 -27.36 4.05
CA TRP A 25 3.52 -26.22 4.95
C TRP A 25 4.41 -26.56 6.16
N GLN A 26 4.20 -27.72 6.80
CA GLN A 26 5.05 -28.17 7.90
C GLN A 26 6.51 -28.36 7.47
N ASN A 27 6.75 -28.79 6.24
CA ASN A 27 8.10 -28.88 5.69
C ASN A 27 8.74 -27.50 5.50
N ILE A 28 7.96 -26.49 5.04
CA ILE A 28 8.41 -25.10 4.94
C ILE A 28 8.81 -24.58 6.32
N ILE A 29 7.98 -24.78 7.36
CA ILE A 29 8.29 -24.35 8.74
C ILE A 29 9.61 -24.98 9.22
N ARG A 30 9.79 -26.29 9.02
CA ARG A 30 11.02 -26.98 9.46
C ARG A 30 12.28 -26.43 8.78
N LYS A 31 12.20 -26.11 7.49
CA LYS A 31 13.31 -25.52 6.73
C LYS A 31 13.59 -24.07 7.13
N ALA A 32 12.56 -23.36 7.57
CA ALA A 32 12.64 -21.97 7.98
C ALA A 32 13.31 -21.78 9.36
N ASP A 33 13.30 -22.82 10.20
CA ASP A 33 13.88 -22.76 11.56
C ASP A 33 15.37 -22.36 11.50
N GLY A 34 15.75 -21.40 12.32
CA GLY A 34 17.11 -20.83 12.35
C GLY A 34 17.44 -19.87 11.23
N GLN A 35 16.60 -19.71 10.20
CA GLN A 35 16.86 -18.78 9.11
C GLN A 35 16.85 -17.32 9.58
N LYS A 36 17.65 -16.49 8.88
CA LYS A 36 17.62 -15.04 9.00
C LYS A 36 17.03 -14.42 7.74
N VAL A 37 15.96 -13.68 7.89
CA VAL A 37 15.23 -13.00 6.80
C VAL A 37 15.57 -11.51 6.80
N TYR A 38 16.19 -11.00 5.76
CA TYR A 38 16.41 -9.58 5.55
C TYR A 38 15.19 -8.98 4.84
N PHE A 39 14.33 -8.32 5.63
CA PHE A 39 13.12 -7.67 5.16
C PHE A 39 13.40 -6.21 4.83
N ASN A 40 13.51 -5.88 3.54
CA ASN A 40 13.67 -4.51 3.06
C ASN A 40 12.29 -3.85 2.97
N ALA A 41 12.06 -2.87 3.83
CA ALA A 41 10.77 -2.19 3.93
C ALA A 41 10.97 -0.70 4.27
N TRP A 42 10.00 0.13 3.86
CA TRP A 42 10.02 1.56 4.16
C TRP A 42 10.15 1.81 5.67
N GLY A 43 11.09 2.69 6.03
CA GLY A 43 11.47 2.96 7.41
C GLY A 43 11.06 4.33 7.96
N GLY A 44 10.26 5.10 7.20
CA GLY A 44 9.97 6.51 7.51
C GLY A 44 8.93 6.75 8.62
N SER A 45 8.39 5.69 9.26
CA SER A 45 7.42 5.81 10.34
C SER A 45 7.81 4.96 11.55
N GLY A 46 7.93 5.59 12.73
CA GLY A 46 8.24 4.89 13.98
C GLY A 46 7.22 3.81 14.31
N ILE A 47 5.93 4.11 14.23
CA ILE A 47 4.84 3.18 14.57
C ILE A 47 4.82 1.95 13.63
N ILE A 48 5.12 2.14 12.34
CA ILE A 48 5.21 1.02 11.38
C ILE A 48 6.45 0.17 11.69
N ASN A 49 7.58 0.81 12.01
CA ASN A 49 8.80 0.11 12.41
C ASN A 49 8.59 -0.74 13.66
N ASP A 50 7.84 -0.22 14.66
CA ASP A 50 7.50 -0.93 15.89
C ASP A 50 6.57 -2.12 15.62
N TYR A 51 5.60 -1.98 14.70
CA TYR A 51 4.76 -3.10 14.27
C TYR A 51 5.60 -4.21 13.60
N ILE A 52 6.51 -3.83 12.69
CA ILE A 52 7.40 -4.80 12.02
C ILE A 52 8.31 -5.49 13.05
N SER A 53 8.84 -4.76 14.03
CA SER A 53 9.64 -5.32 15.11
C SER A 53 8.85 -6.34 15.94
N TRP A 54 7.62 -5.96 16.34
CA TRP A 54 6.73 -6.88 17.03
C TRP A 54 6.45 -8.15 16.22
N ALA A 55 6.16 -8.04 14.93
CA ALA A 55 5.90 -9.17 14.06
C ALA A 55 7.15 -10.09 13.94
N ALA A 56 8.34 -9.49 13.87
CA ALA A 56 9.61 -10.21 13.89
C ALA A 56 9.82 -11.02 15.18
N ASP A 57 9.50 -10.42 16.33
CA ASP A 57 9.58 -11.10 17.63
C ASP A 57 8.60 -12.29 17.71
N GLN A 58 7.38 -12.14 17.14
CA GLN A 58 6.40 -13.24 17.12
C GLN A 58 6.91 -14.44 16.34
N VAL A 59 7.48 -14.23 15.14
CA VAL A 59 7.99 -15.36 14.35
C VAL A 59 9.29 -15.92 14.91
N LYS A 60 10.11 -15.09 15.59
CA LYS A 60 11.28 -15.58 16.32
C LYS A 60 10.88 -16.55 17.42
N ASN A 61 9.89 -16.17 18.22
CA ASN A 61 9.45 -16.98 19.37
C ASN A 61 8.72 -18.26 18.96
N ARG A 62 8.00 -18.25 17.82
CA ARG A 62 7.16 -19.38 17.37
C ARG A 62 7.87 -20.33 16.42
N TYR A 63 8.78 -19.80 15.59
CA TYR A 63 9.35 -20.53 14.44
C TYR A 63 10.89 -20.48 14.39
N GLY A 64 11.55 -19.87 15.38
CA GLY A 64 13.02 -19.74 15.38
C GLY A 64 13.60 -18.76 14.34
N ILE A 65 12.75 -18.09 13.54
CA ILE A 65 13.17 -17.23 12.43
C ILE A 65 13.57 -15.84 12.94
N THR A 66 14.75 -15.35 12.55
CA THR A 66 15.20 -14.00 12.87
C THR A 66 14.92 -13.06 11.71
N VAL A 67 13.93 -12.17 11.83
CA VAL A 67 13.67 -11.13 10.82
C VAL A 67 14.48 -9.87 11.14
N LYS A 68 15.19 -9.35 10.14
CA LYS A 68 15.93 -8.08 10.20
C LYS A 68 15.27 -7.06 9.29
N HIS A 69 14.60 -6.06 9.88
CA HIS A 69 14.07 -4.93 9.13
C HIS A 69 15.23 -4.08 8.60
N VAL A 70 15.44 -4.12 7.29
CA VAL A 70 16.36 -3.24 6.56
C VAL A 70 15.55 -2.04 6.07
N LYS A 71 15.67 -0.92 6.80
CA LYS A 71 14.93 0.30 6.51
C LYS A 71 15.42 0.93 5.22
N VAL A 72 14.50 1.17 4.29
CA VAL A 72 14.77 1.86 3.03
C VAL A 72 13.91 3.10 2.92
N THR A 73 14.39 4.10 2.20
CA THR A 73 13.64 5.30 1.84
C THR A 73 12.83 5.06 0.58
N ASP A 74 13.44 4.39 -0.40
CA ASP A 74 12.85 4.02 -1.67
C ASP A 74 13.17 2.56 -1.99
N ILE A 75 12.15 1.79 -2.38
CA ILE A 75 12.32 0.39 -2.74
C ILE A 75 12.96 0.21 -4.13
N GLY A 76 12.93 1.22 -4.98
CA GLY A 76 13.59 1.24 -6.28
C GLY A 76 15.11 1.01 -6.19
N ASP A 77 15.76 1.49 -5.11
CA ASP A 77 17.18 1.23 -4.85
C ASP A 77 17.45 -0.27 -4.63
N VAL A 78 16.52 -0.95 -3.98
CA VAL A 78 16.61 -2.40 -3.75
C VAL A 78 16.49 -3.15 -5.07
N ILE A 79 15.58 -2.73 -5.95
CA ILE A 79 15.40 -3.34 -7.28
C ILE A 79 16.64 -3.16 -8.13
N SER A 80 17.24 -1.97 -8.11
CA SER A 80 18.50 -1.70 -8.81
C SER A 80 19.63 -2.64 -8.37
N ARG A 81 19.72 -2.92 -7.06
CA ARG A 81 20.64 -3.90 -6.49
C ARG A 81 20.35 -5.33 -6.95
N LEU A 82 19.09 -5.75 -6.97
CA LEU A 82 18.69 -7.08 -7.44
C LEU A 82 18.97 -7.27 -8.93
N LEU A 83 18.81 -6.23 -9.75
CA LEU A 83 19.21 -6.22 -11.16
C LEU A 83 20.71 -6.43 -11.32
N ALA A 84 21.52 -5.73 -10.50
CA ALA A 84 22.97 -5.90 -10.50
C ALA A 84 23.37 -7.32 -10.05
N GLU A 85 22.75 -7.88 -9.01
CA GLU A 85 22.96 -9.26 -8.57
C GLU A 85 22.62 -10.27 -9.69
N LYS A 86 21.52 -10.06 -10.40
CA LYS A 86 21.14 -10.90 -11.54
C LYS A 86 22.15 -10.80 -12.68
N SER A 87 22.59 -9.60 -13.03
CA SER A 87 23.59 -9.37 -14.07
C SER A 87 24.95 -10.00 -13.74
N ALA A 88 25.27 -10.10 -12.44
CA ALA A 88 26.46 -10.81 -11.94
C ALA A 88 26.25 -12.33 -11.81
N ASN A 89 25.14 -12.89 -12.34
CA ASN A 89 24.75 -14.30 -12.21
C ASN A 89 24.60 -14.79 -10.75
N ARG A 90 24.31 -13.89 -9.81
CA ARG A 90 24.08 -14.25 -8.41
C ARG A 90 22.67 -14.78 -8.23
N THR A 91 22.46 -16.06 -8.58
CA THR A 91 21.15 -16.73 -8.54
C THR A 91 20.79 -17.30 -7.17
N GLN A 92 21.72 -17.26 -6.22
CA GLN A 92 21.58 -17.73 -4.84
C GLN A 92 22.28 -16.76 -3.89
N ALA A 93 22.01 -16.90 -2.60
CA ALA A 93 22.60 -16.08 -1.55
C ALA A 93 22.47 -14.57 -1.82
N GLY A 94 21.28 -14.15 -2.26
CA GLY A 94 20.94 -12.75 -2.46
C GLY A 94 21.00 -11.94 -1.16
N SER A 95 21.07 -10.63 -1.30
CA SER A 95 21.14 -9.71 -0.16
C SER A 95 19.77 -9.34 0.43
N VAL A 96 18.69 -9.80 -0.19
CA VAL A 96 17.29 -9.47 0.15
C VAL A 96 16.49 -10.76 0.21
N ASP A 97 15.72 -10.97 1.28
CA ASP A 97 14.89 -12.16 1.42
C ASP A 97 13.40 -11.88 1.31
N LEU A 98 12.98 -10.70 1.76
CA LEU A 98 11.60 -10.22 1.62
C LEU A 98 11.65 -8.72 1.40
N MET A 99 10.68 -8.18 0.66
CA MET A 99 10.57 -6.75 0.44
C MET A 99 9.13 -6.28 0.46
N TRP A 100 8.88 -5.10 1.04
CA TRP A 100 7.62 -4.39 0.88
C TRP A 100 7.67 -3.67 -0.45
N ILE A 101 6.76 -4.02 -1.35
CA ILE A 101 6.77 -3.58 -2.75
C ILE A 101 5.37 -3.16 -3.19
N ASN A 102 5.29 -2.34 -4.21
CA ASN A 102 4.05 -1.98 -4.90
C ASN A 102 4.32 -1.34 -6.27
N GLY A 103 3.27 -1.32 -7.08
CA GLY A 103 3.16 -0.55 -8.31
C GLY A 103 4.21 -0.85 -9.38
N GLU A 104 4.86 0.20 -9.84
CA GLU A 104 5.90 0.15 -10.86
C GLU A 104 7.07 -0.74 -10.46
N ASN A 105 7.33 -0.84 -9.17
CA ASN A 105 8.39 -1.67 -8.61
C ASN A 105 8.10 -3.16 -8.77
N PHE A 106 6.86 -3.59 -8.48
CA PHE A 106 6.43 -4.96 -8.72
C PHE A 106 6.44 -5.30 -10.21
N LYS A 107 5.92 -4.40 -11.05
CA LYS A 107 5.96 -4.55 -12.51
C LYS A 107 7.39 -4.75 -13.00
N ALA A 108 8.32 -3.89 -12.57
CA ALA A 108 9.73 -3.99 -12.94
C ALA A 108 10.36 -5.32 -12.51
N MET A 109 10.09 -5.77 -11.27
CA MET A 109 10.56 -7.07 -10.78
C MET A 109 10.02 -8.24 -11.62
N LYS A 110 8.74 -8.19 -11.99
CA LYS A 110 8.08 -9.23 -12.77
C LYS A 110 8.62 -9.29 -14.19
N GLU A 111 8.72 -8.17 -14.89
CA GLU A 111 9.25 -8.05 -16.24
C GLU A 111 10.71 -8.50 -16.34
N ASN A 112 11.49 -8.26 -15.31
CA ASN A 112 12.89 -8.65 -15.25
C ASN A 112 13.13 -10.03 -14.61
N SER A 113 12.07 -10.82 -14.33
CA SER A 113 12.16 -12.15 -13.68
C SER A 113 13.01 -12.11 -12.38
N LEU A 114 12.74 -11.14 -11.51
CA LEU A 114 13.43 -10.95 -10.25
C LEU A 114 12.65 -11.50 -9.05
N LEU A 115 11.49 -12.12 -9.29
CA LEU A 115 10.61 -12.66 -8.26
C LEU A 115 10.78 -14.15 -8.09
N PHE A 116 10.68 -14.61 -6.84
CA PHE A 116 10.45 -16.02 -6.50
C PHE A 116 8.93 -16.25 -6.41
N GLY A 117 8.46 -17.31 -7.05
CA GLY A 117 7.04 -17.67 -7.00
C GLY A 117 6.65 -18.60 -8.17
N PRO A 118 5.34 -18.93 -8.22
CA PRO A 118 4.26 -18.54 -7.32
C PRO A 118 4.43 -19.13 -5.91
N PHE A 119 4.17 -18.33 -4.87
CA PHE A 119 4.37 -18.80 -3.49
C PHE A 119 3.16 -18.61 -2.58
N THR A 120 2.28 -17.65 -2.87
CA THR A 120 1.19 -17.31 -1.93
C THR A 120 0.17 -18.44 -1.76
N GLN A 121 0.02 -19.31 -2.76
CA GLN A 121 -0.82 -20.50 -2.70
C GLN A 121 -0.36 -21.49 -1.61
N LYS A 122 0.91 -21.42 -1.19
CA LYS A 122 1.48 -22.27 -0.12
C LYS A 122 1.23 -21.70 1.28
N LEU A 123 0.75 -20.47 1.39
CA LEU A 123 0.51 -19.78 2.65
C LEU A 123 -0.88 -20.12 3.19
N PRO A 124 -1.02 -20.81 4.35
CA PRO A 124 -2.34 -21.17 4.90
C PRO A 124 -3.28 -19.98 5.10
N ASN A 125 -2.76 -18.82 5.53
CA ASN A 125 -3.58 -17.64 5.76
C ASN A 125 -4.00 -16.91 4.48
N TYR A 126 -3.44 -17.25 3.31
CA TYR A 126 -3.83 -16.63 2.05
C TYR A 126 -5.30 -16.91 1.68
N GLN A 127 -5.86 -18.05 2.08
CA GLN A 127 -7.27 -18.37 1.89
C GLN A 127 -8.24 -17.43 2.63
N LEU A 128 -7.74 -16.66 3.60
CA LEU A 128 -8.54 -15.69 4.37
C LEU A 128 -8.63 -14.33 3.68
N ILE A 129 -7.87 -14.10 2.60
CA ILE A 129 -7.85 -12.83 1.86
C ILE A 129 -9.22 -12.58 1.22
N ASP A 130 -9.66 -11.32 1.26
CA ASP A 130 -10.92 -10.88 0.67
C ASP A 130 -10.76 -10.53 -0.80
N THR A 131 -10.73 -11.54 -1.64
CA THR A 131 -10.60 -11.36 -3.09
C THR A 131 -11.90 -10.90 -3.77
N GLU A 132 -13.03 -10.99 -3.08
CA GLU A 132 -14.35 -10.64 -3.61
C GLU A 132 -14.65 -9.14 -3.44
N ASN A 133 -14.41 -8.59 -2.24
CA ASN A 133 -14.75 -7.21 -1.91
C ASN A 133 -13.54 -6.25 -1.99
N LYS A 134 -12.33 -6.79 -2.13
CA LYS A 134 -11.06 -6.04 -2.18
C LYS A 134 -10.26 -6.44 -3.43
N PRO A 135 -10.73 -6.09 -4.64
CA PRO A 135 -10.10 -6.56 -5.88
C PRO A 135 -8.66 -6.12 -6.05
N THR A 136 -8.22 -5.05 -5.38
CA THR A 136 -6.83 -4.58 -5.38
C THR A 136 -5.84 -5.58 -4.78
N VAL A 137 -6.30 -6.62 -4.05
CA VAL A 137 -5.42 -7.70 -3.56
C VAL A 137 -5.00 -8.68 -4.66
N LEU A 138 -5.61 -8.59 -5.85
CA LEU A 138 -5.31 -9.44 -7.02
C LEU A 138 -4.50 -8.72 -8.11
N SER A 139 -4.32 -7.40 -7.97
CA SER A 139 -3.55 -6.61 -8.92
C SER A 139 -2.83 -5.46 -8.24
N ASP A 140 -1.57 -5.25 -8.58
CA ASP A 140 -0.78 -4.12 -8.13
C ASP A 140 -0.61 -3.14 -9.30
N PHE A 141 -1.19 -1.93 -9.17
CA PHE A 141 -1.28 -0.90 -10.23
C PHE A 141 -1.59 -1.51 -11.60
N THR A 142 -2.70 -2.24 -11.72
CA THR A 142 -3.13 -2.98 -12.93
C THR A 142 -2.32 -4.24 -13.28
N THR A 143 -1.14 -4.45 -12.69
CA THR A 143 -0.34 -5.67 -12.90
C THR A 143 -0.90 -6.82 -12.06
N LYS A 144 -1.31 -7.92 -12.70
CA LYS A 144 -1.79 -9.10 -11.97
C LYS A 144 -0.70 -9.65 -11.05
N VAL A 145 -1.06 -9.97 -9.81
CA VAL A 145 -0.10 -10.48 -8.82
C VAL A 145 0.40 -11.90 -9.12
N ASP A 146 -0.38 -12.72 -9.80
CA ASP A 146 -0.06 -14.11 -10.23
C ASP A 146 0.62 -14.94 -9.11
N HIS A 147 0.19 -14.73 -7.87
CA HIS A 147 0.75 -15.38 -6.68
C HIS A 147 2.25 -15.11 -6.40
N MET A 148 2.81 -14.04 -6.98
CA MET A 148 4.22 -13.65 -6.82
C MET A 148 4.45 -12.68 -5.65
N GLU A 149 3.37 -12.12 -5.09
CA GLU A 149 3.40 -11.25 -3.92
C GLU A 149 2.19 -11.50 -3.03
N ALA A 150 2.34 -11.27 -1.73
CA ALA A 150 1.29 -11.47 -0.74
C ALA A 150 0.76 -10.11 -0.24
N PRO A 151 -0.57 -9.85 -0.32
CA PRO A 151 -1.17 -8.62 0.20
C PRO A 151 -1.14 -8.64 1.72
N TRP A 152 -0.67 -7.57 2.38
CA TRP A 152 -0.61 -7.54 3.84
C TRP A 152 -1.22 -6.30 4.49
N GLY A 153 -1.66 -5.33 3.70
CA GLY A 153 -2.34 -4.13 4.16
C GLY A 153 -2.98 -3.37 3.02
N MET A 154 -3.76 -2.36 3.36
CA MET A 154 -4.47 -1.53 2.40
C MET A 154 -4.27 -0.06 2.72
N ALA A 155 -4.29 0.77 1.69
CA ALA A 155 -4.17 2.20 1.81
C ALA A 155 -5.17 2.91 0.91
N GLN A 156 -5.54 4.12 1.30
CA GLN A 156 -6.38 4.99 0.48
C GLN A 156 -5.98 6.45 0.73
N LEU A 157 -5.88 7.21 -0.35
CA LEU A 157 -5.64 8.65 -0.24
C LEU A 157 -6.79 9.30 0.52
N ILE A 158 -6.44 9.99 1.60
CA ILE A 158 -7.34 10.85 2.35
C ILE A 158 -6.78 12.27 2.37
N PHE A 159 -7.67 13.23 2.48
CA PHE A 159 -7.34 14.61 2.77
C PHE A 159 -7.59 14.90 4.24
N ILE A 160 -6.76 15.73 4.83
CA ILE A 160 -6.76 16.06 6.27
C ILE A 160 -6.92 17.57 6.39
N TYR A 161 -7.82 18.02 7.26
CA TYR A 161 -8.07 19.45 7.50
C TYR A 161 -8.35 19.75 8.98
N ASP A 162 -8.13 20.98 9.41
CA ASP A 162 -8.53 21.45 10.73
C ASP A 162 -9.90 22.12 10.65
N SER A 163 -10.91 21.52 11.31
CA SER A 163 -12.29 22.03 11.34
C SER A 163 -12.45 23.37 12.07
N ASN A 164 -11.45 23.79 12.86
CA ASN A 164 -11.38 25.13 13.42
C ASN A 164 -10.91 26.20 12.44
N LYS A 165 -10.26 25.80 11.35
CA LYS A 165 -9.72 26.73 10.34
C LYS A 165 -10.65 26.86 9.13
N ILE A 166 -11.36 25.78 8.79
CA ILE A 166 -12.27 25.77 7.65
C ILE A 166 -13.59 25.07 8.00
N ASN A 167 -14.70 25.70 7.63
CA ASN A 167 -16.05 25.15 7.83
C ASN A 167 -16.51 24.28 6.66
N TYR A 168 -15.80 24.32 5.55
CA TYR A 168 -16.10 23.59 4.33
C TYR A 168 -14.80 22.98 3.78
N HIS A 169 -14.84 21.72 3.41
CA HIS A 169 -13.72 21.02 2.77
C HIS A 169 -14.08 20.63 1.33
N PRO A 170 -13.12 20.76 0.39
CA PRO A 170 -13.35 20.42 -1.01
C PRO A 170 -13.66 18.94 -1.21
N LYS A 171 -14.63 18.61 -2.05
CA LYS A 171 -15.02 17.21 -2.34
C LYS A 171 -14.67 16.78 -3.78
N SER A 172 -13.82 17.53 -4.44
CA SER A 172 -13.26 17.25 -5.78
C SER A 172 -12.04 18.13 -6.02
N MET A 173 -11.23 17.81 -7.02
CA MET A 173 -10.10 18.64 -7.42
C MET A 173 -10.56 20.02 -7.91
N GLN A 174 -11.71 20.11 -8.58
CA GLN A 174 -12.24 21.40 -8.99
C GLN A 174 -12.61 22.28 -7.79
N GLU A 175 -13.24 21.69 -6.75
CA GLU A 175 -13.53 22.40 -5.51
C GLU A 175 -12.24 22.76 -4.74
N LEU A 176 -11.19 21.92 -4.80
CA LEU A 176 -9.88 22.21 -4.22
C LEU A 176 -9.23 23.43 -4.91
N LEU A 177 -9.36 23.55 -6.23
CA LEU A 177 -8.89 24.74 -6.96
C LEU A 177 -9.63 26.00 -6.51
N SER A 178 -10.97 25.96 -6.40
CA SER A 178 -11.77 27.08 -5.90
C SER A 178 -11.38 27.45 -4.46
N PHE A 179 -11.22 26.44 -3.59
CA PHE A 179 -10.76 26.64 -2.22
C PHE A 179 -9.38 27.31 -2.16
N ALA A 180 -8.43 26.88 -3.01
CA ALA A 180 -7.10 27.48 -3.06
C ALA A 180 -7.13 28.95 -3.53
N GLN A 181 -8.05 29.29 -4.44
CA GLN A 181 -8.27 30.67 -4.89
C GLN A 181 -8.83 31.57 -3.78
N GLU A 182 -9.75 31.03 -2.98
CA GLU A 182 -10.35 31.74 -1.83
C GLU A 182 -9.38 31.81 -0.64
N ASN A 183 -8.47 30.84 -0.52
CA ASN A 183 -7.49 30.72 0.58
C ASN A 183 -6.05 30.62 0.03
N PRO A 184 -5.50 31.69 -0.58
CA PRO A 184 -4.19 31.64 -1.18
C PRO A 184 -3.09 31.25 -0.19
N GLY A 185 -2.24 30.32 -0.58
CA GLY A 185 -1.13 29.82 0.24
C GLY A 185 -1.52 28.71 1.21
N LYS A 186 -2.78 28.28 1.27
CA LYS A 186 -3.26 27.33 2.27
C LYS A 186 -3.38 25.87 1.79
N VAL A 187 -2.92 25.58 0.56
CA VAL A 187 -2.88 24.25 -0.04
C VAL A 187 -1.50 24.00 -0.61
N THR A 188 -1.00 22.77 -0.47
CA THR A 188 0.20 22.28 -1.17
C THR A 188 0.13 20.76 -1.31
N TYR A 189 1.14 20.19 -1.96
CA TYR A 189 1.38 18.75 -2.06
C TYR A 189 2.88 18.49 -2.14
N PRO A 190 3.37 17.27 -1.81
CA PRO A 190 4.79 16.94 -1.92
C PRO A 190 5.27 16.90 -3.38
N ALA A 191 6.52 17.27 -3.61
CA ALA A 191 7.10 17.18 -4.95
C ALA A 191 7.21 15.72 -5.42
N PRO A 192 6.78 15.37 -6.65
CA PRO A 192 7.25 14.14 -7.29
C PRO A 192 8.80 14.13 -7.41
N PRO A 193 9.47 12.97 -7.28
CA PRO A 193 8.92 11.61 -7.27
C PRO A 193 8.46 11.09 -5.91
N SER A 194 8.25 11.94 -4.91
CA SER A 194 7.64 11.50 -3.65
C SER A 194 6.35 10.73 -3.94
N PHE A 195 6.17 9.55 -3.33
CA PHE A 195 4.96 8.74 -3.46
C PHE A 195 3.67 9.55 -3.27
N TYR A 196 3.63 10.44 -2.24
CA TYR A 196 2.47 11.30 -1.98
C TYR A 196 2.25 12.33 -3.09
N GLY A 197 3.33 12.90 -3.63
CA GLY A 197 3.25 13.85 -4.74
C GLY A 197 2.75 13.20 -6.03
N THR A 198 3.32 12.05 -6.36
CA THR A 198 2.89 11.27 -7.53
C THR A 198 1.45 10.79 -7.37
N THR A 199 1.03 10.37 -6.17
CA THR A 199 -0.36 10.00 -5.89
C THR A 199 -1.30 11.19 -6.04
N PHE A 200 -0.91 12.40 -5.55
CA PHE A 200 -1.72 13.59 -5.74
C PHE A 200 -1.94 13.92 -7.22
N ILE A 201 -0.88 13.93 -8.04
CA ILE A 201 -1.03 14.24 -9.48
C ILE A 201 -1.81 13.14 -10.24
N LYS A 202 -1.70 11.87 -9.83
CA LYS A 202 -2.55 10.78 -10.34
C LYS A 202 -4.02 11.00 -9.98
N GLN A 203 -4.33 11.38 -8.74
CA GLN A 203 -5.69 11.70 -8.32
C GLN A 203 -6.26 12.87 -9.14
N VAL A 204 -5.47 13.94 -9.32
CA VAL A 204 -5.87 15.05 -10.20
C VAL A 204 -6.17 14.51 -11.60
N MET A 205 -5.25 13.75 -12.20
CA MET A 205 -5.41 13.21 -13.54
C MET A 205 -6.69 12.39 -13.70
N LEU A 206 -7.00 11.53 -12.74
CA LEU A 206 -8.21 10.68 -12.75
C LEU A 206 -9.50 11.48 -12.62
N GLU A 207 -9.49 12.62 -11.93
CA GLU A 207 -10.68 13.47 -11.79
C GLU A 207 -10.89 14.43 -12.97
N VAL A 208 -9.82 14.92 -13.59
CA VAL A 208 -9.94 15.88 -14.69
C VAL A 208 -9.88 15.26 -16.09
N ALA A 209 -9.62 13.96 -16.18
CA ALA A 209 -9.56 13.24 -17.46
C ALA A 209 -10.93 13.20 -18.14
N VAL A 210 -10.94 13.38 -19.47
CA VAL A 210 -12.15 13.22 -20.29
C VAL A 210 -12.63 11.77 -20.32
N SER A 211 -11.69 10.81 -20.36
CA SER A 211 -11.94 9.37 -20.18
C SER A 211 -10.84 8.80 -19.31
N LYS A 212 -11.22 7.89 -18.40
CA LYS A 212 -10.28 7.19 -17.52
C LYS A 212 -9.71 5.92 -18.15
N ASP A 213 -10.37 5.34 -19.15
CA ASP A 213 -9.99 4.05 -19.73
C ASP A 213 -8.51 4.00 -20.20
N PRO A 214 -7.97 5.02 -20.89
CA PRO A 214 -6.58 5.01 -21.30
C PRO A 214 -5.60 4.98 -20.12
N LEU A 215 -6.01 5.46 -18.94
CA LEU A 215 -5.15 5.53 -17.76
C LEU A 215 -4.91 4.16 -17.12
N TYR A 216 -5.78 3.20 -17.38
CA TYR A 216 -5.63 1.82 -16.91
C TYR A 216 -4.90 0.90 -17.91
N LEU A 217 -4.42 1.47 -19.00
CA LEU A 217 -3.60 0.81 -20.01
C LEU A 217 -2.16 1.37 -19.98
N PRO A 218 -1.18 0.60 -20.46
CA PRO A 218 0.19 1.10 -20.58
C PRO A 218 0.27 2.43 -21.34
N VAL A 219 1.09 3.34 -20.84
CA VAL A 219 1.25 4.67 -21.43
C VAL A 219 1.75 4.58 -22.88
N LYS A 220 1.05 5.23 -23.79
CA LYS A 220 1.48 5.40 -25.18
C LYS A 220 2.12 6.77 -25.34
N VAL A 221 3.41 6.81 -25.71
CA VAL A 221 4.18 8.05 -25.86
C VAL A 221 3.51 9.04 -26.80
N SER A 222 2.94 8.54 -27.91
CA SER A 222 2.22 9.38 -28.90
C SER A 222 0.94 10.02 -28.36
N GLU A 223 0.31 9.43 -27.32
CA GLU A 223 -0.96 9.93 -26.75
C GLU A 223 -0.73 10.66 -25.41
N PHE A 224 0.45 10.54 -24.80
CA PHE A 224 0.75 11.07 -23.48
C PHE A 224 0.39 12.55 -23.35
N ALA A 225 0.88 13.38 -24.26
CA ALA A 225 0.64 14.83 -24.22
C ALA A 225 -0.85 15.18 -24.34
N LYS A 226 -1.63 14.44 -25.14
CA LYS A 226 -3.07 14.63 -25.29
C LYS A 226 -3.81 14.22 -24.02
N THR A 227 -3.49 13.05 -23.50
CA THR A 227 -4.15 12.46 -22.31
C THR A 227 -3.89 13.28 -21.05
N THR A 228 -2.66 13.77 -20.87
CA THR A 228 -2.27 14.52 -19.66
C THR A 228 -2.53 16.02 -19.75
N ARG A 229 -2.96 16.56 -20.90
CA ARG A 229 -3.24 18.00 -21.06
C ARG A 229 -4.19 18.57 -20.00
N PRO A 230 -5.31 17.90 -19.64
CA PRO A 230 -6.20 18.40 -18.59
C PRO A 230 -5.51 18.52 -17.22
N LEU A 231 -4.67 17.54 -16.87
CA LEU A 231 -3.87 17.53 -15.64
C LEU A 231 -2.96 18.77 -15.57
N TRP A 232 -2.15 19.00 -16.60
CA TRP A 232 -1.21 20.13 -16.60
C TRP A 232 -1.93 21.47 -16.57
N LYS A 233 -3.03 21.61 -17.32
CA LYS A 233 -3.87 22.81 -17.26
C LYS A 233 -4.45 23.07 -15.86
N PHE A 234 -4.80 22.01 -15.14
CA PHE A 234 -5.28 22.11 -13.76
C PHE A 234 -4.16 22.57 -12.83
N LEU A 235 -2.97 21.94 -12.88
CA LEU A 235 -1.83 22.30 -12.05
C LEU A 235 -1.34 23.72 -12.33
N ASP A 236 -1.28 24.15 -13.60
CA ASP A 236 -0.93 25.52 -13.98
C ASP A 236 -1.88 26.57 -13.36
N LYS A 237 -3.17 26.22 -13.18
CA LYS A 237 -4.14 27.06 -12.49
C LYS A 237 -4.03 27.01 -10.98
N LEU A 238 -3.66 25.86 -10.41
CA LEU A 238 -3.59 25.64 -8.96
C LEU A 238 -2.34 26.28 -8.35
N HIS A 239 -1.17 26.09 -8.96
CA HIS A 239 0.12 26.47 -8.41
C HIS A 239 0.23 27.92 -7.95
N PRO A 240 -0.28 28.94 -8.69
CA PRO A 240 -0.22 30.33 -8.25
C PRO A 240 -0.90 30.62 -6.91
N PHE A 241 -1.85 29.78 -6.50
CA PHE A 241 -2.61 29.92 -5.26
C PHE A 241 -2.12 28.99 -4.15
N MET A 242 -1.15 28.11 -4.45
CA MET A 242 -0.58 27.20 -3.46
C MET A 242 0.39 27.90 -2.49
N TRP A 243 0.73 27.21 -1.41
CA TRP A 243 1.79 27.58 -0.49
C TRP A 243 3.04 28.00 -1.27
N ARG A 244 3.63 29.10 -0.87
CA ARG A 244 4.77 29.74 -1.58
C ARG A 244 4.53 29.95 -3.07
N LYS A 245 3.26 30.11 -3.48
CA LYS A 245 2.86 30.31 -4.88
C LYS A 245 3.32 29.19 -5.82
N GLY A 246 3.37 27.96 -5.31
CA GLY A 246 3.82 26.78 -6.08
C GLY A 246 5.29 26.83 -6.54
N LYS A 247 6.12 27.67 -5.90
CA LYS A 247 7.58 27.74 -6.17
C LYS A 247 8.40 26.83 -5.27
N ALA A 248 7.78 26.30 -4.22
CA ALA A 248 8.33 25.31 -3.34
C ALA A 248 7.24 24.27 -3.02
N PHE A 249 7.69 23.06 -2.78
CA PHE A 249 6.85 21.90 -2.47
C PHE A 249 7.43 21.21 -1.26
N THR A 250 6.59 20.48 -0.53
CA THR A 250 7.05 19.66 0.61
C THR A 250 7.77 18.41 0.13
N SER A 251 8.61 17.86 0.99
CA SER A 251 9.35 16.61 0.72
C SER A 251 8.50 15.35 0.92
N GLY A 252 7.43 15.43 1.73
CA GLY A 252 6.59 14.29 2.04
C GLY A 252 5.54 14.56 3.11
N ALA A 253 4.87 13.48 3.57
CA ALA A 253 3.79 13.56 4.54
C ALA A 253 4.20 14.17 5.91
N PRO A 254 5.39 13.90 6.47
CA PRO A 254 5.78 14.52 7.74
C PRO A 254 5.80 16.05 7.68
N GLU A 255 6.37 16.63 6.62
CA GLU A 255 6.40 18.07 6.44
C GLU A 255 4.99 18.65 6.19
N MET A 256 4.16 17.96 5.42
CA MET A 256 2.75 18.33 5.23
C MET A 256 2.00 18.39 6.55
N LYS A 257 2.23 17.43 7.46
CA LYS A 257 1.62 17.36 8.77
C LYS A 257 2.08 18.54 9.65
N GLN A 258 3.37 18.85 9.63
CA GLN A 258 3.94 19.99 10.35
C GLN A 258 3.32 21.31 9.88
N LEU A 259 3.25 21.54 8.56
CA LEU A 259 2.64 22.76 8.02
C LEU A 259 1.14 22.90 8.37
N LEU A 260 0.42 21.78 8.44
CA LEU A 260 -0.98 21.78 8.90
C LEU A 260 -1.09 22.17 10.37
N ASN A 261 -0.25 21.57 11.23
CA ASN A 261 -0.20 21.90 12.66
C ASN A 261 0.12 23.38 12.92
N ASP A 262 1.08 23.91 12.17
CA ASP A 262 1.51 25.31 12.27
C ASP A 262 0.49 26.29 11.65
N GLY A 263 -0.56 25.79 10.97
CA GLY A 263 -1.56 26.61 10.28
C GLY A 263 -1.02 27.28 9.01
N GLU A 264 0.15 26.86 8.52
CA GLU A 264 0.72 27.32 7.26
C GLU A 264 -0.14 26.85 6.07
N ILE A 265 -0.69 25.63 6.16
CA ILE A 265 -1.68 25.09 5.22
C ILE A 265 -2.95 24.70 5.99
N PHE A 266 -4.07 24.60 5.28
CA PHE A 266 -5.35 24.18 5.84
C PHE A 266 -5.77 22.79 5.39
N ILE A 267 -5.17 22.27 4.31
CA ILE A 267 -5.42 20.92 3.79
C ILE A 267 -4.08 20.21 3.61
N SER A 268 -3.96 19.06 4.24
CA SER A 268 -2.89 18.07 4.07
C SER A 268 -3.45 16.81 3.43
N LEU A 269 -2.60 15.81 3.22
CA LEU A 269 -2.99 14.51 2.68
C LEU A 269 -2.18 13.39 3.32
N SER A 270 -2.77 12.20 3.35
CA SER A 270 -2.09 10.97 3.74
C SER A 270 -2.62 9.79 2.92
N PHE A 271 -1.86 8.71 2.89
CA PHE A 271 -2.29 7.44 2.28
C PHE A 271 -2.66 6.39 3.34
N ASN A 272 -2.57 6.74 4.62
CA ASN A 272 -3.08 5.95 5.73
C ASN A 272 -4.37 6.59 6.29
N PRO A 273 -5.54 5.93 6.18
CA PRO A 273 -6.80 6.47 6.66
C PRO A 273 -6.84 6.82 8.16
N ASN A 274 -5.92 6.26 8.95
CA ASN A 274 -5.82 6.51 10.39
C ASN A 274 -4.72 7.51 10.79
N ASP A 275 -3.96 8.06 9.84
CA ASP A 275 -2.80 8.92 10.14
C ASP A 275 -3.16 10.14 10.98
N ALA A 276 -4.25 10.83 10.64
CA ALA A 276 -4.72 11.99 11.39
C ALA A 276 -5.11 11.63 12.84
N SER A 277 -5.82 10.51 13.03
CA SER A 277 -6.20 10.04 14.37
C SER A 277 -4.99 9.65 15.21
N ASN A 278 -3.98 9.03 14.58
CA ASN A 278 -2.73 8.69 15.25
C ASN A 278 -1.96 9.94 15.65
N ALA A 279 -1.89 10.94 14.77
CA ALA A 279 -1.23 12.20 15.04
C ALA A 279 -1.92 13.00 16.17
N ILE A 280 -3.25 12.98 16.22
CA ILE A 280 -4.01 13.57 17.34
C ILE A 280 -3.68 12.83 18.64
N ALA A 281 -3.73 11.51 18.65
CA ALA A 281 -3.45 10.70 19.84
C ALA A 281 -2.01 10.88 20.37
N ASN A 282 -1.07 11.24 19.50
CA ASN A 282 0.33 11.51 19.84
C ASN A 282 0.60 12.99 20.15
N GLY A 283 -0.41 13.86 20.09
CA GLY A 283 -0.25 15.30 20.30
C GLY A 283 0.46 16.06 19.18
N GLU A 284 0.57 15.44 17.98
CA GLU A 284 1.19 16.04 16.79
C GLU A 284 0.20 16.92 16.01
N LEU A 285 -1.10 16.69 16.16
CA LEU A 285 -2.18 17.48 15.55
C LEU A 285 -3.26 17.80 16.59
N PRO A 286 -3.98 18.94 16.45
CA PRO A 286 -5.06 19.29 17.35
C PRO A 286 -6.28 18.35 17.19
N GLU A 287 -7.08 18.22 18.26
CA GLU A 287 -8.28 17.36 18.29
C GLU A 287 -9.37 17.77 17.28
N THR A 288 -9.28 18.98 16.74
CA THR A 288 -10.21 19.52 15.73
C THR A 288 -9.95 19.04 14.33
N VAL A 289 -8.83 18.34 14.11
CA VAL A 289 -8.49 17.78 12.79
C VAL A 289 -9.45 16.67 12.40
N ARG A 290 -9.84 16.65 11.13
CA ARG A 290 -10.73 15.67 10.51
C ARG A 290 -10.17 15.22 9.17
N THR A 291 -10.73 14.13 8.62
CA THR A 291 -10.38 13.61 7.30
C THR A 291 -11.60 13.54 6.39
N TYR A 292 -11.34 13.52 5.10
CA TYR A 292 -12.35 13.31 4.08
C TYR A 292 -11.76 12.67 2.83
N ILE A 293 -12.63 12.11 1.99
CA ILE A 293 -12.30 11.71 0.62
C ILE A 293 -13.14 12.54 -0.37
N HIS A 294 -12.77 12.54 -1.62
CA HIS A 294 -13.55 13.19 -2.65
C HIS A 294 -14.85 12.43 -2.96
N ARG A 295 -15.85 13.13 -3.51
CA ARG A 295 -17.20 12.59 -3.75
C ARG A 295 -17.21 11.35 -4.63
N GLU A 296 -16.37 11.32 -5.67
CA GLU A 296 -16.23 10.17 -6.57
C GLU A 296 -15.21 9.13 -6.09
N GLY A 297 -14.64 9.35 -4.91
CA GLY A 297 -13.63 8.51 -4.30
C GLY A 297 -12.21 9.04 -4.45
N THR A 298 -11.29 8.30 -3.87
CA THR A 298 -9.85 8.58 -3.94
C THR A 298 -9.07 7.30 -4.25
N ILE A 299 -7.87 7.48 -4.78
CA ILE A 299 -6.98 6.36 -5.09
C ILE A 299 -6.75 5.50 -3.84
N GLY A 300 -6.90 4.20 -3.99
CA GLY A 300 -6.54 3.20 -2.98
C GLY A 300 -5.81 2.03 -3.61
N ASN A 301 -4.92 1.43 -2.85
CA ASN A 301 -4.14 0.27 -3.26
C ASN A 301 -3.93 -0.71 -2.10
N THR A 302 -3.19 -1.77 -2.38
CA THR A 302 -2.80 -2.81 -1.44
C THR A 302 -1.30 -2.73 -1.20
N HIS A 303 -0.87 -2.97 0.05
CA HIS A 303 0.53 -3.20 0.36
C HIS A 303 0.88 -4.66 0.14
N PHE A 304 1.97 -4.93 -0.54
CA PHE A 304 2.42 -6.28 -0.83
C PHE A 304 3.79 -6.57 -0.25
N VAL A 305 4.05 -7.85 0.00
CA VAL A 305 5.39 -8.36 0.25
C VAL A 305 5.74 -9.40 -0.81
N ALA A 306 6.95 -9.28 -1.36
CA ALA A 306 7.47 -10.17 -2.40
C ALA A 306 8.82 -10.76 -1.98
N ILE A 307 9.12 -11.94 -2.51
CA ILE A 307 10.37 -12.66 -2.27
C ILE A 307 11.22 -12.56 -3.55
N PRO A 308 12.47 -12.06 -3.48
CA PRO A 308 13.36 -12.05 -4.63
C PRO A 308 13.77 -13.47 -5.09
N PHE A 309 14.06 -13.60 -6.38
CA PHE A 309 14.44 -14.85 -7.04
C PHE A 309 15.61 -15.57 -6.38
N ASN A 310 16.60 -14.83 -5.87
CA ASN A 310 17.83 -15.31 -5.28
C ASN A 310 17.90 -15.25 -3.75
N SER A 311 16.75 -15.05 -3.09
CA SER A 311 16.66 -15.04 -1.62
C SER A 311 17.33 -16.29 -1.02
N SER A 312 18.08 -16.08 0.06
CA SER A 312 18.74 -17.13 0.84
C SER A 312 17.85 -17.77 1.90
N ALA A 313 16.70 -17.15 2.20
CA ALA A 313 15.77 -17.56 3.25
C ALA A 313 14.31 -17.58 2.76
N LYS A 314 14.06 -18.23 1.62
CA LYS A 314 12.73 -18.28 1.00
C LYS A 314 11.65 -18.85 1.91
N GLU A 315 11.97 -19.92 2.64
CA GLU A 315 11.05 -20.55 3.57
C GLU A 315 10.75 -19.62 4.76
N GLY A 316 11.77 -18.99 5.34
CA GLY A 316 11.61 -18.01 6.42
C GLY A 316 10.79 -16.80 5.97
N ALA A 317 11.02 -16.31 4.73
CA ALA A 317 10.24 -15.25 4.13
C ALA A 317 8.77 -15.64 3.93
N MET A 318 8.48 -16.87 3.47
CA MET A 318 7.11 -17.40 3.36
C MET A 318 6.43 -17.50 4.73
N VAL A 319 7.13 -17.99 5.76
CA VAL A 319 6.56 -18.09 7.12
C VAL A 319 6.26 -16.70 7.69
N PHE A 320 7.16 -15.72 7.49
CA PHE A 320 6.91 -14.35 7.93
C PHE A 320 5.76 -13.71 7.15
N ALA A 321 5.72 -13.85 5.83
CA ALA A 321 4.59 -13.39 5.01
C ALA A 321 3.27 -14.00 5.47
N ASN A 322 3.22 -15.32 5.72
CA ASN A 322 2.03 -15.99 6.25
C ASN A 322 1.62 -15.44 7.63
N PHE A 323 2.58 -15.14 8.51
CA PHE A 323 2.28 -14.52 9.81
C PHE A 323 1.66 -13.14 9.63
N LEU A 324 2.18 -12.29 8.73
CA LEU A 324 1.61 -10.98 8.43
C LEU A 324 0.15 -11.05 7.94
N LEU A 325 -0.26 -12.18 7.34
CA LEU A 325 -1.64 -12.46 6.92
C LEU A 325 -2.51 -13.09 8.02
N SER A 326 -1.96 -13.40 9.20
CA SER A 326 -2.74 -14.02 10.26
C SER A 326 -3.80 -13.05 10.82
N PRO A 327 -4.95 -13.56 11.31
CA PRO A 327 -5.94 -12.71 11.97
C PRO A 327 -5.36 -11.88 13.11
N GLU A 328 -4.43 -12.46 13.90
CA GLU A 328 -3.72 -11.77 14.98
C GLU A 328 -2.91 -10.56 14.48
N ALA A 329 -2.07 -10.77 13.45
CA ALA A 329 -1.22 -9.72 12.91
C ALA A 329 -2.06 -8.62 12.23
N GLN A 330 -3.08 -9.01 11.50
CA GLN A 330 -3.99 -8.09 10.82
C GLN A 330 -4.84 -7.29 11.83
N LEU A 331 -5.37 -7.92 12.87
CA LEU A 331 -6.11 -7.24 13.93
C LEU A 331 -5.22 -6.22 14.64
N ARG A 332 -4.00 -6.62 15.04
CA ARG A 332 -3.05 -5.73 15.71
C ARG A 332 -2.70 -4.53 14.84
N LYS A 333 -2.43 -4.76 13.56
CA LYS A 333 -2.13 -3.73 12.59
C LYS A 333 -3.28 -2.73 12.43
N SER A 334 -4.52 -3.20 12.48
CA SER A 334 -5.72 -2.37 12.34
C SER A 334 -6.03 -1.50 13.56
N ILE A 335 -5.38 -1.72 14.71
CA ILE A 335 -5.55 -0.85 15.89
C ILE A 335 -4.95 0.54 15.60
N PRO A 336 -5.75 1.64 15.68
CA PRO A 336 -5.30 2.99 15.30
C PRO A 336 -3.99 3.42 15.95
N ARG A 337 -3.83 3.23 17.27
CA ARG A 337 -2.61 3.60 18.01
C ARG A 337 -1.36 2.77 17.66
N ILE A 338 -1.50 1.66 16.92
CA ILE A 338 -0.38 0.78 16.52
C ILE A 338 0.05 1.10 15.10
N TRP A 339 -0.91 1.16 14.16
CA TRP A 339 -0.70 1.58 12.79
C TRP A 339 -2.02 2.11 12.20
N GLY A 340 -3.12 1.38 12.43
CA GLY A 340 -4.42 1.72 11.88
C GLY A 340 -4.58 1.35 10.40
N ASP A 341 -3.73 0.47 9.88
CA ASP A 341 -3.78 0.04 8.49
C ASP A 341 -4.91 -0.98 8.28
N PRO A 342 -5.82 -0.77 7.30
CA PRO A 342 -6.95 -1.67 7.07
C PRO A 342 -6.52 -3.10 6.72
N THR A 343 -7.34 -4.07 7.17
CA THR A 343 -7.06 -5.49 6.91
C THR A 343 -7.33 -5.88 5.46
N VAL A 344 -6.54 -6.81 4.95
CA VAL A 344 -6.77 -7.49 3.65
C VAL A 344 -7.68 -8.70 3.79
N LEU A 345 -8.04 -9.11 5.02
CA LEU A 345 -8.82 -10.30 5.27
C LEU A 345 -10.31 -10.11 4.98
N ASN A 346 -10.95 -11.19 4.57
CA ASN A 346 -12.40 -11.31 4.61
C ASN A 346 -12.82 -11.66 6.04
N VAL A 347 -13.21 -10.64 6.81
CA VAL A 347 -13.58 -10.80 8.22
C VAL A 347 -14.72 -11.81 8.40
N ASN A 348 -15.59 -11.98 7.41
CA ASN A 348 -16.69 -12.95 7.46
C ASN A 348 -16.21 -14.41 7.38
N LYS A 349 -15.00 -14.68 6.93
CA LYS A 349 -14.40 -16.03 6.92
C LYS A 349 -13.65 -16.38 8.22
N LEU A 350 -13.50 -15.43 9.13
CA LEU A 350 -12.74 -15.61 10.37
C LEU A 350 -13.56 -16.36 11.45
N SER A 351 -12.88 -16.78 12.52
CA SER A 351 -13.54 -17.33 13.70
C SER A 351 -14.48 -16.33 14.37
N ALA A 352 -15.48 -16.80 15.12
CA ALA A 352 -16.38 -15.91 15.86
C ALA A 352 -15.63 -14.98 16.83
N LYS A 353 -14.54 -15.46 17.44
CA LYS A 353 -13.65 -14.69 18.31
C LYS A 353 -13.00 -13.55 17.54
N ASP A 354 -12.41 -13.83 16.38
CA ASP A 354 -11.71 -12.83 15.58
C ASP A 354 -12.68 -11.81 14.98
N LYS A 355 -13.83 -12.25 14.45
CA LYS A 355 -14.90 -11.34 14.01
C LYS A 355 -15.28 -10.35 15.10
N SER A 356 -15.54 -10.85 16.31
CA SER A 356 -15.85 -10.01 17.46
C SER A 356 -14.73 -9.04 17.82
N ALA A 357 -13.46 -9.44 17.66
CA ALA A 357 -12.31 -8.58 17.92
C ALA A 357 -12.20 -7.46 16.89
N PHE A 358 -12.36 -7.76 15.59
CA PHE A 358 -12.41 -6.74 14.54
C PHE A 358 -13.56 -5.77 14.69
N ALA A 359 -14.76 -6.27 15.09
CA ALA A 359 -15.95 -5.43 15.31
C ALA A 359 -15.78 -4.44 16.48
N ARG A 360 -14.89 -4.73 17.43
CA ARG A 360 -14.61 -3.85 18.60
C ARG A 360 -13.40 -2.92 18.38
N LEU A 361 -12.81 -2.91 17.19
CA LEU A 361 -11.74 -1.95 16.91
C LEU A 361 -12.26 -0.52 17.11
N PRO A 362 -11.54 0.31 17.87
CA PRO A 362 -11.95 1.70 18.03
C PRO A 362 -11.82 2.43 16.70
N LEU A 363 -12.79 3.27 16.40
CA LEU A 363 -12.65 4.25 15.32
C LEU A 363 -11.91 5.47 15.88
N GLY A 364 -10.83 5.89 15.24
CA GLY A 364 -10.13 7.10 15.64
C GLY A 364 -10.98 8.35 15.38
N VAL A 365 -10.76 9.43 16.16
CA VAL A 365 -11.57 10.65 16.12
C VAL A 365 -11.63 11.33 14.75
N ALA A 366 -10.59 11.18 13.95
CA ALA A 366 -10.49 11.69 12.58
C ALA A 366 -10.52 10.58 11.52
N THR A 367 -10.83 9.34 11.90
CA THR A 367 -10.86 8.20 10.98
C THR A 367 -12.24 8.06 10.36
N LEU A 368 -12.28 7.92 9.04
CA LEU A 368 -13.51 7.63 8.30
C LEU A 368 -13.95 6.18 8.54
N THR A 369 -15.25 5.96 8.58
CA THR A 369 -15.82 4.62 8.64
C THR A 369 -15.55 3.84 7.35
N ALA A 370 -15.65 2.52 7.40
CA ALA A 370 -15.55 1.69 6.20
C ALA A 370 -16.59 2.06 5.12
N ALA A 371 -17.77 2.52 5.54
CA ALA A 371 -18.80 3.00 4.62
C ALA A 371 -18.42 4.32 3.92
N GLU A 372 -17.73 5.21 4.61
CA GLU A 372 -17.20 6.47 4.03
C GLU A 372 -16.01 6.20 3.11
N LEU A 373 -15.17 5.20 3.42
CA LEU A 373 -14.01 4.80 2.62
C LEU A 373 -14.35 3.86 1.43
N ASN A 374 -15.63 3.56 1.20
CA ASN A 374 -16.07 2.56 0.21
C ASN A 374 -15.83 2.95 -1.27
N LYS A 375 -15.50 4.20 -1.54
CA LYS A 375 -15.24 4.71 -2.89
C LYS A 375 -13.74 4.72 -3.19
N VAL A 376 -13.22 3.55 -3.53
CA VAL A 376 -11.82 3.39 -3.96
C VAL A 376 -11.73 3.56 -5.47
N ILE A 377 -10.85 4.47 -5.91
CA ILE A 377 -10.44 4.57 -7.31
C ILE A 377 -9.17 3.73 -7.48
N LEU A 378 -9.13 2.89 -8.50
CA LEU A 378 -7.95 2.09 -8.80
C LEU A 378 -6.79 2.97 -9.28
N GLU A 379 -5.57 2.53 -8.98
CA GLU A 379 -4.36 3.14 -9.51
C GLU A 379 -4.31 3.06 -11.04
N PRO A 380 -3.83 4.09 -11.73
CA PRO A 380 -3.48 3.98 -13.14
C PRO A 380 -2.43 2.90 -13.40
N ASP A 381 -2.27 2.48 -14.66
CA ASP A 381 -1.19 1.55 -15.02
C ASP A 381 0.16 2.10 -14.54
N ALA A 382 1.00 1.20 -14.02
CA ALA A 382 2.27 1.55 -13.41
C ALA A 382 3.21 2.36 -14.34
N SER A 383 3.09 2.18 -15.65
CA SER A 383 3.89 2.92 -16.63
C SER A 383 3.64 4.43 -16.66
N TRP A 384 2.50 4.90 -16.10
CA TRP A 384 2.23 6.34 -15.99
C TRP A 384 3.12 7.02 -14.95
N VAL A 385 3.59 6.33 -13.92
CA VAL A 385 4.36 6.90 -12.80
C VAL A 385 5.57 7.66 -13.32
N ALA A 386 6.54 6.97 -13.91
CA ALA A 386 7.78 7.59 -14.41
C ALA A 386 7.52 8.68 -15.47
N ALA A 387 6.51 8.49 -16.33
CA ALA A 387 6.18 9.47 -17.36
C ALA A 387 5.62 10.76 -16.77
N LEU A 388 4.74 10.66 -15.75
CA LEU A 388 4.18 11.83 -15.07
C LEU A 388 5.23 12.56 -14.25
N GLU A 389 6.08 11.84 -13.49
CA GLU A 389 7.14 12.42 -12.68
C GLU A 389 8.14 13.20 -13.52
N LYS A 390 8.62 12.59 -14.61
CA LYS A 390 9.54 13.24 -15.55
C LYS A 390 8.94 14.54 -16.13
N GLU A 391 7.67 14.50 -16.55
CA GLU A 391 7.02 15.68 -17.13
C GLU A 391 6.73 16.75 -16.06
N TRP A 392 6.38 16.35 -14.84
CA TRP A 392 6.19 17.27 -13.72
C TRP A 392 7.51 17.98 -13.37
N GLN A 393 8.61 17.25 -13.23
CA GLN A 393 9.94 17.81 -12.97
C GLN A 393 10.34 18.82 -14.08
N ARG A 394 10.16 18.44 -15.33
CA ARG A 394 10.44 19.32 -16.48
C ARG A 394 9.66 20.64 -16.42
N ARG A 395 8.41 20.62 -15.94
CA ARG A 395 7.54 21.80 -15.89
C ARG A 395 7.79 22.70 -14.69
N TYR A 396 7.98 22.11 -13.51
CA TYR A 396 7.84 22.81 -12.23
C TYR A 396 9.09 22.79 -11.36
N GLN A 397 10.05 21.92 -11.65
CA GLN A 397 11.32 21.86 -10.94
C GLN A 397 12.39 22.56 -11.79
N LYS A 398 12.58 23.87 -11.51
CA LYS A 398 13.59 24.70 -12.17
C LYS A 398 14.71 25.04 -11.20
#